data_c114fa00aae1bb51b5b597e139009b66
#
_entry.id   c114fa00aae1bb51b5b597e139009b66
#
_cell.length_a   1.000
_cell.length_b   1.000
_cell.length_c   1.000
_cell.angle_alpha   90.00
_cell.angle_beta   90.00
_cell.angle_gamma   90.00
#
_symmetry.space_group_name_H-M   'P 1'
#
loop_
_entity.id
_entity.type
_entity.pdbx_description
1 polymer ?
#
loop_
_entity_poly.entity_id
_entity_poly.type
_entity_poly.pdbx_seq_one_letter_code
_entity_poly.pdbx_strand_id
1 'polypeptide(L)'
;MTALSLHYLGHSTVRVELAGRTVLTDPLLTAGLGPLRRVAPPLPPESWAGVDLVVVSHLHNDHLHLPSLRRLGRSTPVVVPRGAGSWLRAHRFTAVEELAPGQSLTDGGLTVTATEARHAGHRWGPRLTSGPHAPAVGHLLQGAGTTVYAAGDTDLFPGMTDLGAEGIDVAALPVWGWGPTLGPGHLDPPRAAEAVRLLRPRVAVPVHWGTLAVAGLTRLPSPWRARMRALLTEPPMRFAAAVAAAGSATAVAVTEPGSPVLLPAGTPP
;
A
#
# COMPACT_ATOMS: atom_id res chain seq x y z
N MET A 1 17.94 16.30 -10.69
CA MET A 1 17.46 15.02 -10.09
C MET A 1 16.12 15.35 -9.43
N THR A 2 15.04 14.67 -9.81
CA THR A 2 13.71 14.87 -9.18
C THR A 2 13.77 14.34 -7.76
N ALA A 3 13.44 15.19 -6.78
CA ALA A 3 13.35 14.82 -5.37
C ALA A 3 12.26 13.75 -5.17
N LEU A 4 12.41 12.89 -4.15
CA LEU A 4 11.38 11.97 -3.73
C LEU A 4 10.07 12.71 -3.41
N SER A 5 8.97 12.27 -3.98
CA SER A 5 7.63 12.79 -3.68
C SER A 5 6.67 11.63 -3.46
N LEU A 6 5.84 11.73 -2.41
CA LEU A 6 4.80 10.75 -2.12
C LEU A 6 3.44 11.44 -1.97
N HIS A 7 2.41 10.83 -2.55
CA HIS A 7 1.01 11.20 -2.31
C HIS A 7 0.24 9.97 -1.80
N TYR A 8 -0.34 10.08 -0.62
CA TYR A 8 -1.23 9.05 -0.09
C TYR A 8 -2.62 9.23 -0.69
N LEU A 9 -2.93 8.45 -1.72
CA LEU A 9 -4.23 8.54 -2.41
C LEU A 9 -5.35 7.85 -1.62
N GLY A 10 -4.99 7.03 -0.65
CA GLY A 10 -5.91 6.32 0.24
C GLY A 10 -5.85 4.80 0.06
N HIS A 11 -6.32 4.07 1.08
CA HIS A 11 -6.18 2.64 1.21
C HIS A 11 -4.69 2.23 1.17
N SER A 12 -4.28 1.32 0.29
CA SER A 12 -2.85 1.01 0.04
C SER A 12 -2.29 1.73 -1.19
N THR A 13 -3.03 2.70 -1.74
CA THR A 13 -2.63 3.43 -2.93
C THR A 13 -1.74 4.61 -2.57
N VAL A 14 -0.47 4.51 -2.89
CA VAL A 14 0.51 5.60 -2.77
C VAL A 14 1.11 5.87 -4.14
N ARG A 15 1.11 7.14 -4.56
CA ARG A 15 1.87 7.61 -5.71
C ARG A 15 3.25 7.98 -5.23
N VAL A 16 4.27 7.37 -5.81
CA VAL A 16 5.68 7.60 -5.50
C VAL A 16 6.37 8.12 -6.74
N GLU A 17 6.96 9.31 -6.67
CA GLU A 17 7.85 9.85 -7.71
C GLU A 17 9.29 9.66 -7.24
N LEU A 18 10.03 8.82 -7.94
CA LEU A 18 11.39 8.43 -7.57
C LEU A 18 12.23 8.19 -8.83
N ALA A 19 13.43 8.72 -8.88
CA ALA A 19 14.37 8.58 -10.00
C ALA A 19 13.75 8.96 -11.37
N GLY A 20 12.86 9.96 -11.40
CA GLY A 20 12.17 10.41 -12.62
C GLY A 20 11.07 9.46 -13.10
N ARG A 21 10.67 8.49 -12.29
CA ARG A 21 9.56 7.58 -12.53
C ARG A 21 8.40 7.80 -11.56
N THR A 22 7.19 7.65 -12.04
CA THR A 22 5.97 7.67 -11.24
C THR A 22 5.46 6.25 -11.04
N VAL A 23 5.53 5.75 -9.81
CA VAL A 23 5.03 4.43 -9.41
C VAL A 23 3.72 4.59 -8.64
N LEU A 24 2.76 3.70 -8.89
CA LEU A 24 1.52 3.64 -8.13
C LEU A 24 1.37 2.27 -7.46
N THR A 25 1.28 2.26 -6.14
CA THR A 25 1.07 1.02 -5.37
C THR A 25 -0.41 0.68 -5.28
N ASP A 26 -0.77 -0.59 -5.41
CA ASP A 26 -2.12 -1.16 -5.14
C ASP A 26 -3.28 -0.21 -5.53
N PRO A 27 -3.47 0.14 -6.80
CA PRO A 27 -4.35 1.23 -7.19
C PRO A 27 -5.82 0.94 -6.95
N LEU A 28 -6.45 1.73 -6.06
CA LEU A 28 -7.89 1.77 -5.81
C LEU A 28 -8.45 3.16 -6.14
N LEU A 29 -8.72 3.39 -7.42
CA LEU A 29 -9.05 4.70 -8.00
C LEU A 29 -10.55 4.94 -8.20
N THR A 30 -11.40 4.04 -7.69
CA THR A 30 -12.86 4.12 -7.85
C THR A 30 -13.55 4.59 -6.57
N ALA A 31 -14.79 5.01 -6.70
CA ALA A 31 -15.61 5.46 -5.58
C ALA A 31 -16.07 4.33 -4.63
N GLY A 32 -15.73 3.07 -4.93
CA GLY A 32 -16.09 1.95 -4.08
C GLY A 32 -15.68 0.60 -4.62
N LEU A 33 -15.85 -0.41 -3.79
CA LEU A 33 -15.51 -1.80 -4.05
C LEU A 33 -16.58 -2.70 -3.42
N GLY A 34 -17.40 -3.36 -4.26
CA GLY A 34 -18.51 -4.17 -3.73
C GLY A 34 -19.42 -3.39 -2.79
N PRO A 35 -19.62 -3.83 -1.54
CA PRO A 35 -20.44 -3.12 -0.55
C PRO A 35 -19.76 -1.89 0.05
N LEU A 36 -18.49 -1.68 -0.26
CA LEU A 36 -17.70 -0.58 0.29
C LEU A 36 -17.76 0.65 -0.56
N ARG A 37 -17.71 1.79 0.11
CA ARG A 37 -17.69 3.10 -0.51
C ARG A 37 -16.53 3.92 0.02
N ARG A 38 -15.93 4.68 -0.87
CA ARG A 38 -14.91 5.66 -0.51
C ARG A 38 -15.57 6.75 0.34
N VAL A 39 -15.06 6.94 1.54
CA VAL A 39 -15.46 8.00 2.49
C VAL A 39 -14.45 9.14 2.53
N ALA A 40 -13.25 8.90 2.04
CA ALA A 40 -12.24 9.93 1.76
C ALA A 40 -12.66 10.78 0.54
N PRO A 41 -12.08 11.97 0.32
CA PRO A 41 -12.36 12.78 -0.85
C PRO A 41 -12.19 12.00 -2.16
N PRO A 42 -13.01 12.29 -3.20
CA PRO A 42 -12.84 11.67 -4.50
C PRO A 42 -11.47 12.05 -5.09
N LEU A 43 -10.88 11.10 -5.82
CA LEU A 43 -9.60 11.33 -6.49
C LEU A 43 -9.84 11.96 -7.86
N PRO A 44 -9.32 13.15 -8.15
CA PRO A 44 -9.33 13.71 -9.47
C PRO A 44 -8.36 12.94 -10.40
N PRO A 45 -8.61 12.89 -11.73
CA PRO A 45 -7.77 12.14 -12.68
C PRO A 45 -6.29 12.50 -12.63
N GLU A 46 -5.96 13.72 -12.29
CA GLU A 46 -4.60 14.23 -12.15
C GLU A 46 -3.81 13.47 -11.07
N SER A 47 -4.49 12.89 -10.07
CA SER A 47 -3.85 12.12 -8.98
C SER A 47 -3.11 10.89 -9.49
N TRP A 48 -3.48 10.36 -10.66
CA TRP A 48 -2.84 9.18 -11.24
C TRP A 48 -2.39 9.40 -12.70
N ALA A 49 -2.38 10.65 -13.17
CA ALA A 49 -1.86 10.95 -14.50
C ALA A 49 -0.35 10.68 -14.57
N GLY A 50 0.13 10.24 -15.74
CA GLY A 50 1.56 10.02 -15.98
C GLY A 50 2.18 8.88 -15.14
N VAL A 51 1.41 7.87 -14.74
CA VAL A 51 1.94 6.68 -14.06
C VAL A 51 2.75 5.84 -15.05
N ASP A 52 4.02 5.62 -14.74
CA ASP A 52 4.95 4.81 -15.52
C ASP A 52 4.85 3.32 -15.17
N LEU A 53 4.60 3.01 -13.89
CA LEU A 53 4.60 1.66 -13.37
C LEU A 53 3.57 1.49 -12.25
N VAL A 54 2.88 0.36 -12.24
CA VAL A 54 2.05 -0.08 -11.14
C VAL A 54 2.73 -1.25 -10.44
N VAL A 55 2.73 -1.26 -9.11
CA VAL A 55 3.12 -2.42 -8.32
C VAL A 55 1.94 -2.91 -7.50
N VAL A 56 1.66 -4.21 -7.53
CA VAL A 56 0.55 -4.85 -6.83
C VAL A 56 1.08 -5.85 -5.83
N SER A 57 0.71 -5.68 -4.57
CA SER A 57 1.21 -6.50 -3.47
C SER A 57 0.59 -7.89 -3.41
N HIS A 58 -0.70 -8.01 -3.65
CA HIS A 58 -1.42 -9.28 -3.59
C HIS A 58 -2.76 -9.24 -4.34
N LEU A 59 -3.48 -10.37 -4.36
CA LEU A 59 -4.60 -10.56 -5.27
C LEU A 59 -5.97 -10.16 -4.72
N HIS A 60 -6.10 -9.65 -3.50
CA HIS A 60 -7.38 -9.17 -2.98
C HIS A 60 -7.95 -8.04 -3.85
N ASN A 61 -9.29 -7.94 -3.87
CA ASN A 61 -9.99 -7.02 -4.79
C ASN A 61 -9.71 -5.54 -4.55
N ASP A 62 -9.28 -5.17 -3.38
CA ASP A 62 -8.94 -3.82 -2.95
C ASP A 62 -7.48 -3.42 -3.25
N HIS A 63 -6.64 -4.39 -3.65
CA HIS A 63 -5.26 -4.19 -4.11
C HIS A 63 -5.14 -4.46 -5.63
N LEU A 64 -5.43 -5.67 -6.08
CA LEU A 64 -5.54 -5.96 -7.51
C LEU A 64 -6.92 -5.57 -8.04
N HIS A 65 -7.16 -4.27 -8.18
CA HIS A 65 -8.46 -3.74 -8.57
C HIS A 65 -8.56 -3.52 -10.08
N LEU A 66 -9.16 -4.45 -10.83
CA LEU A 66 -9.28 -4.39 -12.29
C LEU A 66 -9.87 -3.09 -12.83
N PRO A 67 -10.95 -2.52 -12.23
CA PRO A 67 -11.47 -1.23 -12.72
C PRO A 67 -10.46 -0.09 -12.62
N SER A 68 -9.62 -0.06 -11.59
CA SER A 68 -8.55 0.94 -11.45
C SER A 68 -7.44 0.72 -12.47
N LEU A 69 -6.98 -0.51 -12.65
CA LEU A 69 -5.97 -0.85 -13.65
C LEU A 69 -6.45 -0.50 -15.07
N ARG A 70 -7.74 -0.70 -15.37
CA ARG A 70 -8.31 -0.30 -16.68
C ARG A 70 -8.33 1.21 -16.88
N ARG A 71 -8.47 2.02 -15.81
CA ARG A 71 -8.38 3.49 -15.90
C ARG A 71 -6.98 3.96 -16.22
N LEU A 72 -5.96 3.28 -15.71
CA LEU A 72 -4.56 3.55 -16.01
C LEU A 72 -4.17 3.15 -17.44
N GLY A 73 -4.89 2.19 -18.01
CA GLY A 73 -4.63 1.65 -19.34
C GLY A 73 -4.10 0.21 -19.28
N ARG A 74 -4.46 -0.59 -20.29
CA ARG A 74 -4.03 -2.01 -20.34
C ARG A 74 -2.58 -2.21 -20.77
N SER A 75 -1.95 -1.18 -21.31
CA SER A 75 -0.53 -1.14 -21.69
C SER A 75 0.36 -0.53 -20.62
N THR A 76 -0.20 0.04 -19.56
CA THR A 76 0.60 0.52 -18.42
C THR A 76 1.31 -0.67 -17.79
N PRO A 77 2.63 -0.62 -17.60
CA PRO A 77 3.39 -1.67 -16.95
C PRO A 77 2.86 -1.98 -15.54
N VAL A 78 2.67 -3.27 -15.26
CA VAL A 78 2.17 -3.73 -13.95
C VAL A 78 3.07 -4.86 -13.45
N VAL A 79 3.69 -4.67 -12.30
CA VAL A 79 4.39 -5.70 -11.55
C VAL A 79 3.41 -6.36 -10.60
N VAL A 80 3.36 -7.68 -10.61
CA VAL A 80 2.48 -8.49 -9.76
C VAL A 80 3.24 -9.65 -9.12
N PRO A 81 2.72 -10.24 -8.04
CA PRO A 81 3.28 -11.47 -7.49
C PRO A 81 3.33 -12.58 -8.52
N ARG A 82 4.39 -13.38 -8.51
CA ARG A 82 4.54 -14.54 -9.40
C ARG A 82 3.37 -15.50 -9.24
N GLY A 83 2.73 -15.85 -10.36
CA GLY A 83 1.51 -16.64 -10.45
C GLY A 83 0.26 -15.84 -10.80
N ALA A 84 0.31 -14.50 -10.73
CA ALA A 84 -0.81 -13.62 -11.06
C ALA A 84 -0.86 -13.17 -12.52
N GLY A 85 0.25 -13.24 -13.24
CA GLY A 85 0.39 -12.63 -14.56
C GLY A 85 -0.52 -13.25 -15.62
N SER A 86 -0.65 -14.57 -15.64
CA SER A 86 -1.55 -15.26 -16.59
C SER A 86 -2.99 -14.78 -16.45
N TRP A 87 -3.44 -14.57 -15.22
CA TRP A 87 -4.78 -14.06 -14.94
C TRP A 87 -4.98 -12.62 -15.46
N LEU A 88 -3.99 -11.73 -15.26
CA LEU A 88 -4.04 -10.37 -15.80
C LEU A 88 -3.98 -10.34 -17.33
N ARG A 89 -3.13 -11.17 -17.95
CA ARG A 89 -3.04 -11.29 -19.42
C ARG A 89 -4.37 -11.79 -20.00
N ALA A 90 -5.07 -12.72 -19.34
CA ALA A 90 -6.43 -13.13 -19.70
C ALA A 90 -7.44 -11.97 -19.63
N HIS A 91 -7.20 -10.96 -18.81
CA HIS A 91 -7.95 -9.70 -18.75
C HIS A 91 -7.43 -8.62 -19.71
N ARG A 92 -6.57 -9.01 -20.68
CA ARG A 92 -6.03 -8.19 -21.77
C ARG A 92 -5.07 -7.09 -21.32
N PHE A 93 -4.37 -7.28 -20.20
CA PHE A 93 -3.21 -6.44 -19.85
C PHE A 93 -1.98 -6.96 -20.60
N THR A 94 -1.23 -6.07 -21.26
CA THR A 94 -0.16 -6.45 -22.20
C THR A 94 1.24 -6.32 -21.61
N ALA A 95 1.45 -5.40 -20.65
CA ALA A 95 2.72 -5.17 -20.00
C ALA A 95 2.65 -5.66 -18.54
N VAL A 96 2.83 -6.98 -18.34
CA VAL A 96 2.71 -7.62 -17.03
C VAL A 96 4.00 -8.35 -16.70
N GLU A 97 4.64 -7.92 -15.62
CA GLU A 97 5.83 -8.53 -15.03
C GLU A 97 5.50 -9.25 -13.74
N GLU A 98 6.15 -10.36 -13.48
CA GLU A 98 5.90 -11.20 -12.31
C GLU A 98 7.16 -11.33 -11.48
N LEU A 99 7.08 -10.93 -10.20
CA LEU A 99 8.21 -11.05 -9.28
C LEU A 99 7.84 -11.97 -8.10
N ALA A 100 8.78 -12.85 -7.74
CA ALA A 100 8.78 -13.57 -6.48
C ALA A 100 9.65 -12.80 -5.47
N PRO A 101 9.49 -13.04 -4.15
CA PRO A 101 10.38 -12.46 -3.15
C PRO A 101 11.86 -12.61 -3.49
N GLY A 102 12.63 -11.55 -3.38
CA GLY A 102 14.04 -11.44 -3.74
C GLY A 102 14.31 -11.18 -5.22
N GLN A 103 13.29 -11.16 -6.09
CA GLN A 103 13.46 -10.81 -7.49
C GLN A 103 13.23 -9.33 -7.74
N SER A 104 13.95 -8.79 -8.71
CA SER A 104 13.95 -7.37 -9.06
C SER A 104 13.69 -7.14 -10.54
N LEU A 105 13.10 -5.99 -10.84
CA LEU A 105 12.97 -5.38 -12.15
C LEU A 105 13.62 -4.00 -12.12
N THR A 106 14.44 -3.66 -13.10
CA THR A 106 15.01 -2.31 -13.23
C THR A 106 14.49 -1.65 -14.50
N ASP A 107 14.00 -0.42 -14.38
CA ASP A 107 13.55 0.41 -15.50
C ASP A 107 13.91 1.88 -15.25
N GLY A 108 14.68 2.48 -16.15
CA GLY A 108 14.99 3.90 -16.16
C GLY A 108 15.62 4.45 -14.87
N GLY A 109 16.46 3.68 -14.19
CA GLY A 109 17.12 4.09 -12.94
C GLY A 109 16.30 3.80 -11.66
N LEU A 110 15.10 3.26 -11.80
CA LEU A 110 14.30 2.71 -10.73
C LEU A 110 14.45 1.18 -10.68
N THR A 111 14.75 0.64 -9.52
CA THR A 111 14.72 -0.81 -9.27
C THR A 111 13.55 -1.13 -8.32
N VAL A 112 12.72 -2.09 -8.73
CA VAL A 112 11.63 -2.63 -7.92
C VAL A 112 11.99 -4.04 -7.50
N THR A 113 12.11 -4.29 -6.21
CA THR A 113 12.39 -5.62 -5.64
C THR A 113 11.18 -6.10 -4.87
N ALA A 114 10.66 -7.29 -5.22
CA ALA A 114 9.61 -7.93 -4.42
C ALA A 114 10.20 -8.49 -3.13
N THR A 115 9.54 -8.26 -2.00
CA THR A 115 9.94 -8.74 -0.68
C THR A 115 8.94 -9.77 -0.18
N GLU A 116 9.31 -10.55 0.84
CA GLU A 116 8.35 -11.37 1.57
C GLU A 116 7.22 -10.51 2.16
N ALA A 117 6.01 -11.07 2.19
CA ALA A 117 4.90 -10.55 2.97
C ALA A 117 4.10 -11.73 3.55
N ARG A 118 3.58 -11.57 4.76
CA ARG A 118 2.81 -12.61 5.46
C ARG A 118 1.32 -12.28 5.39
N HIS A 119 0.71 -12.64 4.26
CA HIS A 119 -0.70 -12.37 4.00
C HIS A 119 -1.31 -13.44 3.08
N ALA A 120 -2.64 -13.50 3.01
CA ALA A 120 -3.34 -14.43 2.14
C ALA A 120 -3.15 -14.07 0.65
N GLY A 121 -2.77 -15.06 -0.16
CA GLY A 121 -2.43 -14.86 -1.56
C GLY A 121 -3.53 -15.24 -2.57
N HIS A 122 -4.77 -15.53 -2.13
CA HIS A 122 -5.83 -15.96 -3.03
C HIS A 122 -6.75 -14.80 -3.43
N ARG A 123 -7.33 -14.91 -4.61
CA ARG A 123 -8.41 -14.02 -5.07
C ARG A 123 -9.74 -14.75 -5.04
N TRP A 124 -10.72 -14.20 -4.34
CA TRP A 124 -12.08 -14.71 -4.39
C TRP A 124 -12.75 -14.37 -5.72
N GLY A 125 -13.27 -15.38 -6.39
CA GLY A 125 -14.10 -15.23 -7.57
C GLY A 125 -15.55 -14.88 -7.24
N PRO A 126 -16.41 -14.74 -8.25
CA PRO A 126 -17.86 -14.60 -8.05
C PRO A 126 -18.42 -15.72 -7.16
N ARG A 127 -19.36 -15.39 -6.27
CA ARG A 127 -19.97 -16.34 -5.32
C ARG A 127 -18.97 -17.02 -4.39
N LEU A 128 -17.83 -16.34 -4.07
CA LEU A 128 -16.78 -16.87 -3.20
C LEU A 128 -16.12 -18.15 -3.72
N THR A 129 -16.11 -18.36 -5.02
CA THR A 129 -15.39 -19.46 -5.65
C THR A 129 -13.88 -19.20 -5.62
N SER A 130 -13.09 -20.28 -5.68
CA SER A 130 -11.63 -20.16 -5.79
C SER A 130 -11.25 -19.44 -7.09
N GLY A 131 -10.41 -18.41 -6.94
CA GLY A 131 -9.77 -17.67 -8.03
C GLY A 131 -8.28 -18.02 -8.13
N PRO A 132 -7.49 -17.20 -8.83
CA PRO A 132 -6.05 -17.35 -8.88
C PRO A 132 -5.43 -17.20 -7.49
N HIS A 133 -4.29 -17.83 -7.30
CA HIS A 133 -3.49 -17.75 -6.09
C HIS A 133 -2.05 -17.34 -6.45
N ALA A 134 -1.48 -16.38 -5.70
CA ALA A 134 -0.08 -16.03 -5.75
C ALA A 134 0.36 -15.58 -4.34
N PRO A 135 1.59 -15.84 -3.90
CA PRO A 135 2.09 -15.33 -2.62
C PRO A 135 1.96 -13.80 -2.56
N ALA A 136 1.58 -13.26 -1.41
CA ALA A 136 1.64 -11.82 -1.20
C ALA A 136 3.11 -11.36 -1.14
N VAL A 137 3.37 -10.13 -1.58
CA VAL A 137 4.69 -9.49 -1.58
C VAL A 137 4.58 -8.03 -1.12
N GLY A 138 5.64 -7.52 -0.50
CA GLY A 138 5.91 -6.09 -0.44
C GLY A 138 6.84 -5.68 -1.58
N HIS A 139 7.13 -4.39 -1.69
CA HIS A 139 8.03 -3.86 -2.72
C HIS A 139 9.02 -2.87 -2.12
N LEU A 140 10.32 -3.05 -2.40
CA LEU A 140 11.31 -2.01 -2.29
C LEU A 140 11.40 -1.28 -3.63
N LEU A 141 11.27 0.04 -3.60
CA LEU A 141 11.45 0.94 -4.74
C LEU A 141 12.74 1.70 -4.49
N GLN A 142 13.76 1.46 -5.30
CA GLN A 142 15.10 2.00 -5.10
C GLN A 142 15.54 2.81 -6.31
N GLY A 143 16.03 4.02 -6.08
CA GLY A 143 16.53 4.89 -7.14
C GLY A 143 17.12 6.18 -6.61
N ALA A 144 18.06 6.79 -7.32
CA ALA A 144 18.71 8.03 -6.93
C ALA A 144 19.24 8.05 -5.48
N GLY A 145 19.66 6.90 -4.95
CA GLY A 145 20.16 6.78 -3.57
C GLY A 145 19.07 6.76 -2.49
N THR A 146 17.81 6.59 -2.88
CA THR A 146 16.64 6.56 -1.97
C THR A 146 15.93 5.20 -2.05
N THR A 147 15.49 4.70 -0.90
CA THR A 147 14.74 3.44 -0.77
C THR A 147 13.37 3.68 -0.14
N VAL A 148 12.31 3.34 -0.87
CA VAL A 148 10.93 3.36 -0.38
C VAL A 148 10.41 1.94 -0.26
N TYR A 149 9.92 1.57 0.90
CA TYR A 149 9.27 0.28 1.14
C TYR A 149 7.75 0.43 1.15
N ALA A 150 7.08 -0.23 0.24
CA ALA A 150 5.62 -0.36 0.21
C ALA A 150 5.26 -1.78 0.68
N ALA A 151 4.79 -1.92 1.91
CA ALA A 151 4.60 -3.22 2.52
C ALA A 151 3.44 -4.03 1.90
N GLY A 152 2.43 -3.36 1.33
CA GLY A 152 1.14 -4.00 1.05
C GLY A 152 0.48 -4.48 2.34
N ASP A 153 -0.42 -5.46 2.25
CA ASP A 153 -0.94 -6.11 3.44
C ASP A 153 0.02 -7.21 3.88
N THR A 154 0.37 -7.16 5.15
CA THR A 154 1.28 -8.14 5.77
C THR A 154 1.07 -8.21 7.27
N ASP A 155 1.53 -9.29 7.85
CA ASP A 155 1.83 -9.43 9.27
C ASP A 155 3.34 -9.25 9.51
N LEU A 156 3.78 -9.29 10.77
CA LEU A 156 5.20 -9.37 11.10
C LEU A 156 5.80 -10.67 10.57
N PHE A 157 7.00 -10.59 10.00
CA PHE A 157 7.76 -11.76 9.55
C PHE A 157 9.26 -11.59 9.86
N PRO A 158 10.00 -12.69 10.01
CA PRO A 158 11.41 -12.65 10.45
C PRO A 158 12.30 -11.79 9.55
N GLY A 159 12.10 -11.84 8.23
CA GLY A 159 12.90 -11.09 7.25
C GLY A 159 12.78 -9.57 7.30
N MET A 160 11.88 -9.00 8.15
CA MET A 160 11.80 -7.53 8.30
C MET A 160 13.09 -6.90 8.83
N THR A 161 13.84 -7.62 9.67
CA THR A 161 15.13 -7.12 10.17
C THR A 161 16.17 -7.02 9.04
N ASP A 162 16.19 -8.01 8.15
CA ASP A 162 17.09 -8.04 7.01
C ASP A 162 16.71 -6.93 6.00
N LEU A 163 15.40 -6.73 5.76
CA LEU A 163 14.93 -5.58 4.96
C LEU A 163 15.36 -4.25 5.58
N GLY A 164 15.38 -4.12 6.89
CA GLY A 164 15.88 -2.92 7.57
C GLY A 164 17.36 -2.62 7.29
N ALA A 165 18.16 -3.63 6.98
CA ALA A 165 19.55 -3.47 6.59
C ALA A 165 19.75 -2.84 5.20
N GLU A 166 18.72 -2.83 4.34
CA GLU A 166 18.70 -2.15 3.04
C GLU A 166 18.70 -0.62 3.15
N GLY A 167 18.52 -0.05 4.36
CA GLY A 167 18.54 1.38 4.57
C GLY A 167 17.28 2.07 4.06
N ILE A 168 16.10 1.72 4.60
CA ILE A 168 14.81 2.25 4.17
C ILE A 168 14.67 3.71 4.58
N ASP A 169 14.50 4.62 3.60
CA ASP A 169 14.21 6.03 3.86
C ASP A 169 12.74 6.25 4.24
N VAL A 170 11.83 5.65 3.48
CA VAL A 170 10.39 5.75 3.72
C VAL A 170 9.73 4.38 3.69
N ALA A 171 8.94 4.06 4.72
CA ALA A 171 8.12 2.84 4.74
C ALA A 171 6.63 3.20 4.79
N ALA A 172 5.86 2.78 3.78
CA ALA A 172 4.41 2.79 3.80
C ALA A 172 3.90 1.49 4.43
N LEU A 173 3.34 1.60 5.65
CA LEU A 173 2.92 0.45 6.46
C LEU A 173 1.41 0.46 6.69
N PRO A 174 0.70 -0.67 6.49
CA PRO A 174 -0.71 -0.77 6.82
C PRO A 174 -0.88 -0.69 8.35
N VAL A 175 -1.89 0.05 8.80
CA VAL A 175 -2.18 0.22 10.22
C VAL A 175 -3.60 -0.18 10.60
N TRP A 176 -4.39 -0.62 9.62
CA TRP A 176 -5.76 -1.08 9.80
C TRP A 176 -6.20 -1.95 8.62
N GLY A 177 -7.28 -2.70 8.80
CA GLY A 177 -7.88 -3.55 7.79
C GLY A 177 -9.35 -3.81 8.06
N TRP A 178 -10.26 -2.82 7.81
CA TRP A 178 -11.70 -2.98 7.67
C TRP A 178 -12.57 -3.32 8.87
N GLY A 179 -12.03 -3.84 9.95
CA GLY A 179 -12.84 -4.37 11.03
C GLY A 179 -12.39 -3.94 12.42
N PRO A 180 -13.22 -4.24 13.43
CA PRO A 180 -12.88 -4.02 14.83
C PRO A 180 -11.76 -4.96 15.31
N THR A 181 -11.56 -6.08 14.62
CA THR A 181 -10.50 -7.05 14.87
C THR A 181 -9.89 -7.44 13.54
N LEU A 182 -8.58 -7.38 13.46
CA LEU A 182 -7.84 -7.87 12.30
C LEU A 182 -7.50 -9.35 12.51
N GLY A 183 -7.76 -10.15 11.48
CA GLY A 183 -7.29 -11.52 11.44
C GLY A 183 -5.77 -11.61 11.26
N PRO A 184 -5.20 -12.83 11.31
CA PRO A 184 -3.80 -13.04 10.98
C PRO A 184 -3.48 -12.54 9.57
N GLY A 185 -2.26 -12.09 9.38
CA GLY A 185 -1.83 -11.53 8.09
C GLY A 185 -2.05 -10.01 7.94
N HIS A 186 -2.35 -9.30 9.04
CA HIS A 186 -2.50 -7.85 9.05
C HIS A 186 -1.75 -7.23 10.23
N LEU A 187 -1.22 -6.03 10.00
CA LEU A 187 -0.70 -5.17 11.06
C LEU A 187 -1.84 -4.30 11.62
N ASP A 188 -1.97 -4.30 12.93
CA ASP A 188 -2.66 -3.26 13.69
C ASP A 188 -1.66 -2.17 14.13
N PRO A 189 -2.09 -1.04 14.71
CA PRO A 189 -1.18 0.02 15.08
C PRO A 189 0.00 -0.39 15.98
N PRO A 190 -0.17 -1.21 17.06
CA PRO A 190 0.95 -1.73 17.83
C PRO A 190 1.92 -2.63 17.03
N ARG A 191 1.38 -3.52 16.19
CA ARG A 191 2.20 -4.41 15.36
C ARG A 191 2.92 -3.65 14.24
N ALA A 192 2.30 -2.62 13.68
CA ALA A 192 2.95 -1.72 12.73
C ALA A 192 4.10 -0.93 13.39
N ALA A 193 3.97 -0.54 14.66
CA ALA A 193 5.07 0.07 15.42
C ALA A 193 6.21 -0.93 15.66
N GLU A 194 5.91 -2.21 15.90
CA GLU A 194 6.93 -3.25 15.97
C GLU A 194 7.61 -3.48 14.61
N ALA A 195 6.86 -3.42 13.49
CA ALA A 195 7.46 -3.44 12.15
C ALA A 195 8.43 -2.26 11.95
N VAL A 196 8.10 -1.05 12.44
CA VAL A 196 9.02 0.10 12.43
C VAL A 196 10.31 -0.21 13.18
N ARG A 197 10.23 -0.87 14.35
CA ARG A 197 11.41 -1.25 15.14
C ARG A 197 12.32 -2.23 14.39
N LEU A 198 11.75 -3.15 13.61
CA LEU A 198 12.49 -4.14 12.82
C LEU A 198 13.09 -3.51 11.55
N LEU A 199 12.28 -2.75 10.81
CA LEU A 199 12.64 -2.13 9.53
C LEU A 199 13.53 -0.89 9.69
N ARG A 200 13.39 -0.17 10.80
CA ARG A 200 14.14 1.07 11.13
C ARG A 200 14.11 2.11 10.00
N PRO A 201 12.95 2.41 9.39
CA PRO A 201 12.90 3.43 8.35
C PRO A 201 13.15 4.81 8.95
N ARG A 202 13.63 5.75 8.13
CA ARG A 202 13.74 7.17 8.56
C ARG A 202 12.36 7.78 8.76
N VAL A 203 11.43 7.48 7.85
CA VAL A 203 10.04 7.96 7.90
C VAL A 203 9.10 6.78 7.73
N ALA A 204 8.08 6.68 8.57
CA ALA A 204 6.97 5.73 8.43
C ALA A 204 5.68 6.47 8.06
N VAL A 205 5.01 6.01 7.00
CA VAL A 205 3.74 6.54 6.51
C VAL A 205 2.65 5.51 6.77
N PRO A 206 1.70 5.77 7.69
CA PRO A 206 0.60 4.86 7.91
C PRO A 206 -0.37 4.88 6.72
N VAL A 207 -0.64 3.71 6.15
CA VAL A 207 -1.57 3.50 5.04
C VAL A 207 -2.67 2.51 5.43
N HIS A 208 -3.58 2.20 4.50
CA HIS A 208 -4.68 1.25 4.67
C HIS A 208 -5.72 1.67 5.71
N TRP A 209 -5.97 2.98 5.86
CA TRP A 209 -6.94 3.57 6.79
C TRP A 209 -7.76 4.69 6.13
N GLY A 210 -8.83 5.14 6.78
CA GLY A 210 -9.55 6.37 6.44
C GLY A 210 -10.26 6.41 5.09
N THR A 211 -10.22 5.37 4.28
CA THR A 211 -10.58 5.44 2.86
C THR A 211 -11.91 4.79 2.54
N LEU A 212 -12.16 3.61 3.04
CA LEU A 212 -13.34 2.81 2.71
C LEU A 212 -14.17 2.48 3.94
N ALA A 213 -15.49 2.52 3.78
CA ALA A 213 -16.44 2.06 4.78
C ALA A 213 -17.58 1.28 4.11
N VAL A 214 -18.22 0.39 4.87
CA VAL A 214 -19.44 -0.28 4.39
C VAL A 214 -20.51 0.77 4.14
N ALA A 215 -21.14 0.70 2.96
CA ALA A 215 -22.18 1.65 2.56
C ALA A 215 -23.29 1.76 3.63
N GLY A 216 -23.56 2.99 4.04
CA GLY A 216 -24.59 3.27 5.03
C GLY A 216 -24.15 3.22 6.50
N LEU A 217 -23.09 2.49 6.88
CA LEU A 217 -22.67 2.41 8.29
C LEU A 217 -22.22 3.75 8.87
N THR A 218 -21.66 4.64 8.05
CA THR A 218 -21.29 6.00 8.46
C THR A 218 -22.50 6.91 8.68
N ARG A 219 -23.70 6.49 8.27
CA ARG A 219 -24.98 7.23 8.41
C ARG A 219 -25.88 6.67 9.50
N LEU A 220 -25.53 5.53 10.10
CA LEU A 220 -26.31 4.93 11.18
C LEU A 220 -26.37 5.85 12.40
N PRO A 221 -27.40 5.70 13.27
CA PRO A 221 -27.47 6.42 14.54
C PRO A 221 -26.25 6.13 15.43
N SER A 222 -25.93 7.10 16.34
CA SER A 222 -25.01 6.85 17.46
C SER A 222 -25.51 5.63 18.29
N PRO A 223 -24.67 4.67 18.73
CA PRO A 223 -23.20 4.71 18.83
C PRO A 223 -22.43 4.10 17.63
N TRP A 224 -23.10 3.44 16.70
CA TRP A 224 -22.45 2.76 15.57
C TRP A 224 -21.64 3.72 14.70
N ARG A 225 -22.16 4.93 14.46
CA ARG A 225 -21.47 5.98 13.71
C ARG A 225 -20.18 6.41 14.41
N ALA A 226 -20.21 6.58 15.72
CA ALA A 226 -19.03 6.95 16.51
C ALA A 226 -17.94 5.86 16.41
N ARG A 227 -18.34 4.58 16.58
CA ARG A 227 -17.41 3.45 16.43
C ARG A 227 -16.80 3.36 15.03
N MET A 228 -17.61 3.51 13.97
CA MET A 228 -17.11 3.50 12.59
C MET A 228 -16.15 4.67 12.34
N ARG A 229 -16.47 5.87 12.84
CA ARG A 229 -15.58 7.02 12.74
C ARG A 229 -14.26 6.75 13.44
N ALA A 230 -14.26 6.24 14.65
CA ALA A 230 -13.06 5.88 15.40
C ALA A 230 -12.18 4.90 14.60
N LEU A 231 -12.77 3.83 14.04
CA LEU A 231 -12.05 2.87 13.20
C LEU A 231 -11.44 3.49 11.93
N LEU A 232 -12.03 4.55 11.41
CA LEU A 232 -11.54 5.24 10.22
C LEU A 232 -10.44 6.27 10.53
N THR A 233 -10.41 6.86 11.74
CA THR A 233 -9.55 8.02 12.04
C THR A 233 -8.49 7.76 13.11
N GLU A 234 -8.72 6.82 14.03
CA GLU A 234 -7.79 6.56 15.14
C GLU A 234 -6.54 5.72 14.78
N PRO A 235 -6.59 4.75 13.82
CA PRO A 235 -5.46 3.86 13.60
C PRO A 235 -4.13 4.57 13.35
N PRO A 236 -4.01 5.60 12.50
CA PRO A 236 -2.74 6.27 12.25
C PRO A 236 -2.23 7.04 13.47
N MET A 237 -3.14 7.60 14.29
CA MET A 237 -2.77 8.31 15.51
C MET A 237 -2.27 7.34 16.59
N ARG A 238 -2.93 6.18 16.72
CA ARG A 238 -2.51 5.10 17.62
C ARG A 238 -1.15 4.53 17.21
N PHE A 239 -0.92 4.40 15.90
CA PHE A 239 0.36 3.99 15.35
C PHE A 239 1.47 4.99 15.71
N ALA A 240 1.25 6.29 15.46
CA ALA A 240 2.23 7.33 15.79
C ALA A 240 2.55 7.34 17.30
N ALA A 241 1.52 7.21 18.15
CA ALA A 241 1.71 7.11 19.59
C ALA A 241 2.51 5.87 20.01
N ALA A 242 2.27 4.70 19.37
CA ALA A 242 3.00 3.47 19.66
C ALA A 242 4.47 3.55 19.23
N VAL A 243 4.77 4.14 18.06
CA VAL A 243 6.14 4.39 17.59
C VAL A 243 6.89 5.31 18.55
N ALA A 244 6.26 6.40 19.00
CA ALA A 244 6.83 7.32 19.96
C ALA A 244 7.08 6.64 21.32
N ALA A 245 6.13 5.86 21.83
CA ALA A 245 6.25 5.12 23.09
C ALA A 245 7.38 4.07 23.06
N ALA A 246 7.69 3.53 21.89
CA ALA A 246 8.82 2.61 21.69
C ALA A 246 10.18 3.32 21.63
N GLY A 247 10.24 4.65 21.74
CA GLY A 247 11.48 5.43 21.68
C GLY A 247 12.19 5.37 20.31
N SER A 248 11.44 5.10 19.23
CA SER A 248 12.01 5.00 17.88
C SER A 248 12.45 6.39 17.38
N ALA A 249 13.58 6.42 16.67
CA ALA A 249 14.04 7.61 15.95
C ALA A 249 13.28 7.86 14.63
N THR A 250 12.42 6.92 14.20
CA THR A 250 11.61 7.04 13.01
C THR A 250 10.59 8.16 13.13
N ALA A 251 10.57 9.09 12.18
CA ALA A 251 9.50 10.08 12.08
C ALA A 251 8.23 9.42 11.51
N VAL A 252 7.06 9.76 12.07
CA VAL A 252 5.78 9.25 11.54
C VAL A 252 5.07 10.38 10.81
N ALA A 253 4.87 10.22 9.49
CA ALA A 253 4.17 11.16 8.63
C ALA A 253 2.70 10.73 8.46
N VAL A 254 1.84 11.10 9.40
CA VAL A 254 0.39 10.89 9.28
C VAL A 254 -0.16 11.85 8.21
N THR A 255 -0.77 11.29 7.17
CA THR A 255 -1.26 12.04 6.01
C THR A 255 -2.68 11.61 5.68
N GLU A 256 -3.58 12.57 5.52
CA GLU A 256 -4.97 12.29 5.12
C GLU A 256 -5.05 11.70 3.70
N PRO A 257 -5.96 10.73 3.45
CA PRO A 257 -6.18 10.21 2.12
C PRO A 257 -6.50 11.29 1.08
N GLY A 258 -5.78 11.30 -0.04
CA GLY A 258 -5.87 12.31 -1.09
C GLY A 258 -4.84 13.44 -0.98
N SER A 259 -3.92 13.38 -0.01
CA SER A 259 -2.97 14.46 0.28
C SER A 259 -1.51 14.07 0.02
N PRO A 260 -0.63 15.04 -0.27
CA PRO A 260 0.81 14.81 -0.34
C PRO A 260 1.36 14.45 1.05
N VAL A 261 2.32 13.54 1.07
CA VAL A 261 3.05 13.16 2.30
C VAL A 261 4.13 14.21 2.54
N LEU A 262 4.03 14.91 3.67
CA LEU A 262 5.06 15.86 4.09
C LEU A 262 6.22 15.09 4.72
N LEU A 263 7.31 14.97 3.98
CA LEU A 263 8.54 14.36 4.48
C LEU A 263 9.34 15.37 5.34
N PRO A 264 9.93 14.93 6.46
CA PRO A 264 10.80 15.80 7.25
C PRO A 264 11.99 16.31 6.45
N ALA A 265 12.46 17.52 6.76
CA ALA A 265 13.68 18.06 6.18
C ALA A 265 14.87 17.11 6.41
N GLY A 266 15.67 16.87 5.35
CA GLY A 266 16.78 15.92 5.38
C GLY A 266 16.43 14.48 5.02
N THR A 267 15.17 14.19 4.64
CA THR A 267 14.87 12.98 3.87
C THR A 267 15.59 13.11 2.52
N PRO A 268 16.33 12.09 2.02
CA PRO A 268 17.06 12.19 0.76
C PRO A 268 16.16 12.63 -0.39
N PRO A 269 16.66 13.45 -1.30
CA PRO A 269 15.90 13.93 -2.45
C PRO A 269 15.57 12.83 -3.45
#